data_28d5396932f3e63ea65177036122f4f0
#
_entry.id   28d5396932f3e63ea65177036122f4f0
#
_cell.length_a   1.000
_cell.length_b   1.000
_cell.length_c   1.000
_cell.angle_alpha   90.00
_cell.angle_beta   90.00
_cell.angle_gamma   90.00
#
_symmetry.space_group_name_H-M   'P 1'
#
loop_
_entity.id
_entity.type
_entity.pdbx_description
1 polymer ?
#
loop_
_entity_poly.entity_id
_entity_poly.type
_entity_poly.pdbx_seq_one_letter_code
_entity_poly.pdbx_strand_id
1 'polypeptide(L)'
;MTQKMHGLAARLIGACVVWLVVADPVGAQGLNLSGADRGRLDTVRAAGRVIDGRLSEQYSASARLLPKSAVAAAPAAIPRYNGRYTGAYLEVARAAARRHNIPEDLFLRLVNQESRWNQSAISSKGAIGLAQLMPGTAQMLRVDPNDPQQNLEGGARYLRMMYDKFGDWKLALAAYNAGPGKVEQHGGIPPYAETQNYVRIILGAG
;
A
#
# COMPACT_ATOMS: atom_id res chain seq x y z
N MET A 1 -35.67 46.76 -38.24
CA MET A 1 -36.46 45.60 -38.70
C MET A 1 -36.11 44.46 -37.74
N THR A 2 -36.80 44.39 -36.66
CA THR A 2 -37.94 43.57 -36.23
C THR A 2 -37.93 42.13 -36.71
N GLN A 3 -37.64 41.16 -35.86
CA GLN A 3 -38.65 40.17 -35.50
C GLN A 3 -38.25 39.34 -34.27
N LYS A 4 -39.12 39.45 -33.28
CA LYS A 4 -39.30 38.52 -32.15
C LYS A 4 -39.93 37.22 -32.64
N MET A 5 -39.51 36.07 -32.13
CA MET A 5 -40.46 34.96 -31.98
C MET A 5 -40.22 34.19 -30.69
N HIS A 6 -41.31 34.06 -29.94
CA HIS A 6 -41.52 33.35 -28.71
C HIS A 6 -41.77 31.86 -28.99
N GLY A 7 -41.41 31.00 -28.09
CA GLY A 7 -41.82 29.57 -28.11
C GLY A 7 -41.31 28.87 -26.88
N LEU A 8 -41.97 28.88 -25.89
CA LEU A 8 -42.97 28.01 -25.25
C LEU A 8 -42.30 26.85 -24.46
N ALA A 9 -42.37 27.03 -23.14
CA ALA A 9 -42.00 26.04 -22.14
C ALA A 9 -42.92 24.83 -22.16
N ALA A 10 -42.35 23.63 -22.14
CA ALA A 10 -43.09 22.40 -21.76
C ALA A 10 -42.46 21.83 -20.47
N ARG A 11 -43.18 22.05 -19.39
CA ARG A 11 -42.95 21.39 -18.09
C ARG A 11 -43.55 19.95 -18.16
N LEU A 12 -42.68 18.94 -18.08
CA LEU A 12 -43.14 17.58 -17.80
C LEU A 12 -42.91 17.30 -16.30
N ILE A 13 -43.98 17.26 -15.58
CA ILE A 13 -44.10 16.79 -14.19
C ILE A 13 -44.12 15.27 -14.23
N GLY A 14 -43.00 14.64 -13.92
CA GLY A 14 -42.92 13.21 -13.71
C GLY A 14 -43.31 12.88 -12.26
N ALA A 15 -44.47 12.27 -12.06
CA ALA A 15 -44.90 11.76 -10.75
C ALA A 15 -44.08 10.55 -10.36
N CYS A 16 -43.22 10.69 -9.32
CA CYS A 16 -42.61 9.54 -8.63
C CYS A 16 -43.66 8.83 -7.78
N VAL A 17 -44.10 7.67 -8.23
CA VAL A 17 -44.86 6.75 -7.41
C VAL A 17 -43.89 6.05 -6.48
N VAL A 18 -43.88 6.43 -5.20
CA VAL A 18 -43.15 5.75 -4.13
C VAL A 18 -43.98 4.51 -3.74
N TRP A 19 -43.47 3.32 -4.09
CA TRP A 19 -43.97 2.07 -3.53
C TRP A 19 -43.42 1.90 -2.11
N LEU A 20 -44.29 2.08 -1.14
CA LEU A 20 -44.02 1.75 0.26
C LEU A 20 -44.15 0.23 0.39
N VAL A 21 -43.01 -0.47 0.44
CA VAL A 21 -43.00 -1.89 0.83
C VAL A 21 -43.08 -1.92 2.35
N VAL A 22 -44.26 -2.27 2.86
CA VAL A 22 -44.45 -2.58 4.28
C VAL A 22 -43.86 -3.97 4.49
N ALA A 23 -42.68 -4.03 5.14
CA ALA A 23 -42.10 -5.28 5.61
C ALA A 23 -42.80 -5.68 6.92
N ASP A 24 -43.56 -6.76 6.89
CA ASP A 24 -44.08 -7.39 8.10
C ASP A 24 -42.91 -7.86 8.99
N PRO A 25 -42.93 -7.64 10.30
CA PRO A 25 -41.94 -8.20 11.18
C PRO A 25 -42.19 -9.71 11.32
N VAL A 26 -41.38 -10.49 10.63
CA VAL A 26 -41.29 -11.93 10.89
C VAL A 26 -40.78 -12.10 12.31
N GLY A 27 -41.70 -12.45 13.23
CA GLY A 27 -41.34 -12.75 14.60
C GLY A 27 -40.34 -13.90 14.66
N ALA A 28 -39.16 -13.61 15.21
CA ALA A 28 -38.19 -14.62 15.55
C ALA A 28 -38.76 -15.54 16.65
N GLN A 29 -39.35 -16.66 16.23
CA GLN A 29 -39.71 -17.72 17.16
C GLN A 29 -38.41 -18.34 17.65
N GLY A 30 -38.09 -18.11 18.92
CA GLY A 30 -36.93 -18.69 19.61
C GLY A 30 -37.05 -20.23 19.53
N LEU A 31 -36.05 -20.86 18.92
CA LEU A 31 -35.86 -22.31 18.89
C LEU A 31 -35.65 -22.81 20.33
N ASN A 32 -36.72 -23.40 20.89
CA ASN A 32 -36.66 -24.03 22.21
C ASN A 32 -36.06 -25.43 22.02
N LEU A 33 -34.72 -25.56 22.12
CA LEU A 33 -34.01 -26.82 21.98
C LEU A 33 -34.22 -27.66 23.24
N SER A 34 -34.97 -28.76 23.15
CA SER A 34 -35.09 -29.77 24.21
C SER A 34 -33.73 -30.45 24.48
N GLY A 35 -33.58 -31.06 25.66
CA GLY A 35 -32.29 -31.68 26.06
C GLY A 35 -31.73 -32.74 25.09
N ALA A 36 -32.58 -33.37 24.26
CA ALA A 36 -32.21 -34.35 23.25
C ALA A 36 -31.44 -33.72 22.07
N ASP A 37 -31.72 -32.45 21.75
CA ASP A 37 -31.06 -31.75 20.64
C ASP A 37 -29.69 -31.23 21.01
N ARG A 38 -29.43 -30.97 22.30
CA ARG A 38 -28.09 -30.55 22.77
C ARG A 38 -27.03 -31.63 22.57
N GLY A 39 -27.39 -32.91 22.88
CA GLY A 39 -26.48 -34.03 22.65
C GLY A 39 -26.11 -34.23 21.17
N ARG A 40 -27.07 -33.99 20.26
CA ARG A 40 -26.81 -34.04 18.80
C ARG A 40 -25.89 -32.93 18.33
N LEU A 41 -26.08 -31.72 18.84
CA LEU A 41 -25.22 -30.58 18.50
C LEU A 41 -23.78 -30.76 19.02
N ASP A 42 -23.61 -31.33 20.19
CA ASP A 42 -22.29 -31.63 20.75
C ASP A 42 -21.58 -32.74 19.96
N THR A 43 -22.30 -33.75 19.50
CA THR A 43 -21.76 -34.80 18.62
C THR A 43 -21.32 -34.22 17.25
N VAL A 44 -22.10 -33.32 16.66
CA VAL A 44 -21.74 -32.65 15.40
C VAL A 44 -20.54 -31.72 15.59
N ARG A 45 -20.45 -31.00 16.71
CA ARG A 45 -19.28 -30.16 17.04
C ARG A 45 -18.03 -30.99 17.29
N ALA A 46 -18.15 -32.13 17.94
CA ALA A 46 -17.03 -33.04 18.16
C ALA A 46 -16.55 -33.66 16.84
N ALA A 47 -17.44 -34.05 15.95
CA ALA A 47 -17.11 -34.55 14.62
C ALA A 47 -16.43 -33.46 13.75
N GLY A 48 -16.91 -32.22 13.82
CA GLY A 48 -16.30 -31.09 13.12
C GLY A 48 -14.85 -30.85 13.55
N ARG A 49 -14.56 -30.90 14.84
CA ARG A 49 -13.17 -30.73 15.36
C ARG A 49 -12.23 -31.84 14.91
N VAL A 50 -12.70 -33.07 14.79
CA VAL A 50 -11.89 -34.21 14.33
C VAL A 50 -11.60 -34.08 12.83
N ILE A 51 -12.55 -33.57 12.04
CA ILE A 51 -12.36 -33.33 10.61
C ILE A 51 -11.39 -32.17 10.39
N ASP A 52 -11.53 -31.08 11.13
CA ASP A 52 -10.62 -29.93 11.04
C ASP A 52 -9.19 -30.29 11.46
N GLY A 53 -9.03 -31.11 12.49
CA GLY A 53 -7.72 -31.61 12.92
C GLY A 53 -7.02 -32.47 11.87
N ARG A 54 -7.76 -33.41 11.25
CA ARG A 54 -7.21 -34.27 10.20
C ARG A 54 -6.91 -33.51 8.90
N LEU A 55 -7.74 -32.55 8.52
CA LEU A 55 -7.50 -31.67 7.40
C LEU A 55 -6.29 -30.78 7.65
N SER A 56 -6.15 -30.22 8.85
CA SER A 56 -5.02 -29.40 9.25
C SER A 56 -3.69 -30.16 9.17
N GLU A 57 -3.64 -31.42 9.65
CA GLU A 57 -2.45 -32.27 9.52
C GLU A 57 -2.14 -32.64 8.08
N GLN A 58 -3.16 -32.93 7.26
CA GLN A 58 -2.98 -33.25 5.86
C GLN A 58 -2.50 -32.05 5.04
N TYR A 59 -2.99 -30.84 5.37
CA TYR A 59 -2.53 -29.60 4.72
C TYR A 59 -1.18 -29.09 5.25
N SER A 60 -0.78 -29.41 6.47
CA SER A 60 0.54 -29.06 6.98
C SER A 60 1.67 -29.77 6.19
N ALA A 61 1.42 -30.96 5.68
CA ALA A 61 2.35 -31.65 4.79
C ALA A 61 2.42 -31.01 3.38
N SER A 62 1.35 -30.34 2.92
CA SER A 62 1.30 -29.68 1.61
C SER A 62 2.15 -28.41 1.55
N ALA A 63 2.47 -27.82 2.71
CA ALA A 63 3.41 -26.69 2.78
C ALA A 63 4.82 -27.05 2.28
N ARG A 64 5.17 -28.35 2.22
CA ARG A 64 6.42 -28.84 1.62
C ARG A 64 6.42 -28.82 0.09
N LEU A 65 5.26 -28.71 -0.54
CA LEU A 65 5.10 -28.68 -1.99
C LEU A 65 5.04 -27.26 -2.56
N LEU A 66 4.97 -26.24 -1.70
CA LEU A 66 5.11 -24.87 -2.14
C LEU A 66 6.56 -24.65 -2.60
N PRO A 67 6.78 -24.02 -3.78
CA PRO A 67 8.12 -23.63 -4.19
C PRO A 67 8.78 -22.87 -3.04
N LYS A 68 10.07 -23.10 -2.81
CA LYS A 68 10.84 -22.45 -1.72
C LYS A 68 10.79 -20.92 -1.78
N SER A 69 10.38 -20.36 -2.93
CA SER A 69 10.10 -18.94 -3.16
C SER A 69 8.74 -18.46 -2.60
N ALA A 70 7.83 -19.38 -2.23
CA ALA A 70 6.50 -19.04 -1.72
C ALA A 70 6.42 -19.00 -0.18
N VAL A 71 7.49 -19.41 0.51
CA VAL A 71 7.66 -19.06 1.93
C VAL A 71 8.11 -17.59 1.95
N ALA A 72 7.13 -16.69 1.90
CA ALA A 72 7.40 -15.27 2.12
C ALA A 72 8.18 -15.16 3.43
N ALA A 73 9.48 -14.88 3.33
CA ALA A 73 10.26 -14.48 4.48
C ALA A 73 9.45 -13.38 5.18
N ALA A 74 9.21 -13.54 6.49
CA ALA A 74 8.51 -12.52 7.27
C ALA A 74 9.09 -11.16 6.86
N PRO A 75 8.25 -10.15 6.55
CA PRO A 75 8.74 -8.88 6.06
C PRO A 75 9.80 -8.39 7.03
N ALA A 76 11.01 -8.14 6.52
CA ALA A 76 12.14 -7.71 7.34
C ALA A 76 11.64 -6.53 8.20
N ALA A 77 11.77 -6.64 9.52
CA ALA A 77 11.33 -5.60 10.43
C ALA A 77 12.03 -4.29 10.05
N ILE A 78 11.26 -3.29 9.66
CA ILE A 78 11.81 -1.98 9.30
C ILE A 78 12.34 -1.32 10.57
N PRO A 79 13.63 -0.97 10.63
CA PRO A 79 14.18 -0.34 11.82
C PRO A 79 13.59 1.05 12.02
N ARG A 80 13.45 1.47 13.27
CA ARG A 80 13.01 2.82 13.59
C ARG A 80 13.97 3.87 13.02
N TYR A 81 13.42 4.97 12.58
CA TYR A 81 14.22 6.14 12.23
C TYR A 81 14.80 6.77 13.49
N ASN A 82 16.11 6.74 13.63
CA ASN A 82 16.86 7.33 14.75
C ASN A 82 17.72 8.52 14.31
N GLY A 83 17.41 9.12 13.16
CA GLY A 83 18.11 10.29 12.66
C GLY A 83 17.89 11.50 13.56
N ARG A 84 18.87 12.44 13.53
CA ARG A 84 18.85 13.65 14.37
C ARG A 84 18.02 14.80 13.80
N TYR A 85 17.45 14.63 12.61
CA TYR A 85 16.67 15.68 11.98
C TYR A 85 15.32 15.87 12.70
N THR A 86 15.06 17.10 13.16
CA THR A 86 13.81 17.51 13.83
C THR A 86 13.19 18.73 13.15
N GLY A 87 13.60 19.04 11.92
CA GLY A 87 13.14 20.21 11.17
C GLY A 87 11.72 20.05 10.59
N ALA A 88 11.26 21.13 9.93
CA ALA A 88 9.89 21.27 9.42
C ALA A 88 9.45 20.14 8.47
N TYR A 89 10.36 19.53 7.74
CA TYR A 89 10.02 18.49 6.76
C TYR A 89 9.77 17.10 7.35
N LEU A 90 10.09 16.88 8.64
CA LEU A 90 9.91 15.57 9.27
C LEU A 90 8.44 15.15 9.25
N GLU A 91 7.55 16.04 9.72
CA GLU A 91 6.11 15.74 9.74
C GLU A 91 5.48 15.72 8.35
N VAL A 92 6.00 16.51 7.42
CA VAL A 92 5.57 16.47 6.00
C VAL A 92 5.89 15.11 5.39
N ALA A 93 7.10 14.58 5.64
CA ALA A 93 7.51 13.26 5.16
C ALA A 93 6.69 12.13 5.80
N ARG A 94 6.41 12.21 7.13
CA ARG A 94 5.53 11.25 7.81
C ARG A 94 4.13 11.24 7.20
N ALA A 95 3.56 12.44 6.98
CA ALA A 95 2.25 12.58 6.37
C ALA A 95 2.20 12.01 4.94
N ALA A 96 3.25 12.25 4.14
CA ALA A 96 3.36 11.67 2.80
C ALA A 96 3.44 10.13 2.85
N ALA A 97 4.26 9.57 3.76
CA ALA A 97 4.36 8.13 3.95
C ALA A 97 3.01 7.50 4.31
N ARG A 98 2.26 8.10 5.26
CA ARG A 98 0.92 7.63 5.64
C ARG A 98 -0.06 7.65 4.47
N ARG A 99 -0.11 8.75 3.70
CA ARG A 99 -1.00 8.88 2.53
C ARG A 99 -0.78 7.77 1.50
N HIS A 100 0.47 7.33 1.34
CA HIS A 100 0.85 6.30 0.37
C HIS A 100 1.02 4.90 0.99
N ASN A 101 0.55 4.66 2.23
CA ASN A 101 0.67 3.38 2.92
C ASN A 101 2.11 2.83 2.93
N ILE A 102 3.07 3.70 3.22
CA ILE A 102 4.47 3.36 3.41
C ILE A 102 4.77 3.40 4.90
N PRO A 103 5.53 2.44 5.46
CA PRO A 103 6.03 2.55 6.82
C PRO A 103 6.80 3.86 7.01
N GLU A 104 6.39 4.69 7.98
CA GLU A 104 6.97 6.03 8.18
C GLU A 104 8.49 5.97 8.32
N ASP A 105 8.99 5.09 9.19
CA ASP A 105 10.42 4.94 9.43
C ASP A 105 11.20 4.58 8.15
N LEU A 106 10.62 3.78 7.26
CA LEU A 106 11.23 3.45 5.97
C LEU A 106 11.43 4.70 5.11
N PHE A 107 10.38 5.51 4.99
CA PHE A 107 10.45 6.71 4.16
C PHE A 107 11.37 7.78 4.76
N LEU A 108 11.35 7.96 6.08
CA LEU A 108 12.27 8.87 6.76
C LEU A 108 13.74 8.47 6.56
N ARG A 109 14.04 7.18 6.62
CA ARG A 109 15.38 6.64 6.36
C ARG A 109 15.79 6.83 4.90
N LEU A 110 14.84 6.66 3.97
CA LEU A 110 15.07 6.95 2.55
C LEU A 110 15.43 8.43 2.36
N VAL A 111 14.63 9.37 2.84
CA VAL A 111 14.88 10.82 2.70
C VAL A 111 16.24 11.20 3.32
N ASN A 112 16.55 10.63 4.48
CA ASN A 112 17.85 10.84 5.11
C ASN A 112 19.02 10.31 4.25
N GLN A 113 18.84 9.18 3.59
CA GLN A 113 19.86 8.61 2.69
C GLN A 113 20.01 9.42 1.39
N GLU A 114 18.91 9.94 0.84
CA GLU A 114 18.89 10.69 -0.42
C GLU A 114 19.55 12.07 -0.30
N SER A 115 19.14 12.85 0.68
CA SER A 115 19.54 14.26 0.75
C SER A 115 20.13 14.68 2.09
N ARG A 116 20.06 13.83 3.11
CA ARG A 116 20.29 14.21 4.53
C ARG A 116 19.42 15.39 4.95
N TRP A 117 18.20 15.43 4.41
CA TRP A 117 17.21 16.49 4.64
C TRP A 117 17.57 17.86 4.03
N ASN A 118 18.48 17.89 3.08
CA ASN A 118 18.80 19.10 2.33
C ASN A 118 17.81 19.29 1.18
N GLN A 119 16.91 20.27 1.30
CA GLN A 119 15.91 20.58 0.27
C GLN A 119 16.50 21.08 -1.05
N SER A 120 17.72 21.66 -0.99
CA SER A 120 18.40 22.21 -2.16
C SER A 120 19.42 21.24 -2.76
N ALA A 121 19.39 19.95 -2.35
CA ALA A 121 20.31 18.96 -2.86
C ALA A 121 20.07 18.69 -4.34
N ILE A 122 21.14 18.73 -5.13
CA ILE A 122 21.15 18.32 -6.54
C ILE A 122 22.29 17.33 -6.72
N SER A 123 21.98 16.13 -7.22
CA SER A 123 23.00 15.11 -7.49
C SER A 123 23.74 15.39 -8.81
N SER A 124 24.88 14.75 -9.00
CA SER A 124 25.61 14.78 -10.27
C SER A 124 24.82 14.26 -11.46
N LYS A 125 23.81 13.42 -11.21
CA LYS A 125 22.88 12.89 -12.22
C LYS A 125 21.65 13.77 -12.42
N GLY A 126 21.53 14.89 -11.68
CA GLY A 126 20.40 15.82 -11.78
C GLY A 126 19.17 15.44 -10.95
N ALA A 127 19.29 14.55 -9.98
CA ALA A 127 18.22 14.30 -9.03
C ALA A 127 18.10 15.48 -8.06
N ILE A 128 16.84 15.86 -7.70
CA ILE A 128 16.52 17.12 -7.04
C ILE A 128 15.80 16.88 -5.70
N GLY A 129 16.20 17.66 -4.70
CA GLY A 129 15.48 17.89 -3.46
C GLY A 129 15.58 16.79 -2.41
N LEU A 130 14.66 16.81 -1.45
CA LEU A 130 14.66 15.95 -0.27
C LEU A 130 14.64 14.46 -0.59
N ALA A 131 13.82 14.05 -1.55
CA ALA A 131 13.66 12.67 -1.99
C ALA A 131 14.43 12.36 -3.29
N GLN A 132 15.29 13.29 -3.76
CA GLN A 132 16.15 13.13 -4.93
C GLN A 132 15.39 12.62 -6.17
N LEU A 133 14.31 13.31 -6.55
CA LEU A 133 13.56 12.96 -7.74
C LEU A 133 14.31 13.36 -9.02
N MET A 134 14.44 12.41 -9.93
CA MET A 134 14.88 12.72 -11.30
C MET A 134 13.84 13.57 -12.01
N PRO A 135 14.24 14.56 -12.86
CA PRO A 135 13.29 15.44 -13.58
C PRO A 135 12.22 14.67 -14.35
N GLY A 136 12.59 13.58 -15.04
CA GLY A 136 11.61 12.74 -15.75
C GLY A 136 10.62 12.06 -14.82
N THR A 137 11.06 11.64 -13.62
CA THR A 137 10.17 11.07 -12.60
C THR A 137 9.23 12.13 -12.04
N ALA A 138 9.73 13.33 -11.75
CA ALA A 138 8.92 14.45 -11.27
C ALA A 138 7.85 14.83 -12.30
N GLN A 139 8.21 14.89 -13.58
CA GLN A 139 7.27 15.17 -14.67
C GLN A 139 6.19 14.08 -14.78
N MET A 140 6.57 12.80 -14.75
CA MET A 140 5.63 11.67 -14.76
C MET A 140 4.65 11.75 -13.59
N LEU A 141 5.13 12.15 -12.44
CA LEU A 141 4.33 12.30 -11.22
C LEU A 141 3.58 13.63 -11.15
N ARG A 142 3.81 14.57 -12.07
CA ARG A 142 3.23 15.92 -12.09
C ARG A 142 3.46 16.66 -10.77
N VAL A 143 4.69 16.67 -10.30
CA VAL A 143 5.13 17.41 -9.11
C VAL A 143 6.27 18.35 -9.47
N ASP A 144 6.36 19.48 -8.77
CA ASP A 144 7.55 20.34 -8.83
C ASP A 144 8.63 19.76 -7.88
N PRO A 145 9.76 19.28 -8.41
CA PRO A 145 10.80 18.71 -7.57
C PRO A 145 11.54 19.76 -6.72
N ASN A 146 11.40 21.06 -7.04
CA ASN A 146 12.00 22.15 -6.27
C ASN A 146 11.13 22.57 -5.06
N ASP A 147 9.83 22.25 -5.08
CA ASP A 147 8.96 22.44 -3.93
C ASP A 147 9.15 21.28 -2.94
N PRO A 148 9.60 21.54 -1.69
CA PRO A 148 9.92 20.48 -0.75
C PRO A 148 8.73 19.57 -0.39
N GLN A 149 7.52 20.12 -0.36
CA GLN A 149 6.32 19.35 -0.03
C GLN A 149 5.93 18.44 -1.19
N GLN A 150 5.93 18.97 -2.42
CA GLN A 150 5.65 18.19 -3.62
C GLN A 150 6.76 17.16 -3.89
N ASN A 151 8.00 17.48 -3.58
CA ASN A 151 9.13 16.56 -3.69
C ASN A 151 8.96 15.34 -2.76
N LEU A 152 8.63 15.57 -1.49
CA LEU A 152 8.36 14.48 -0.52
C LEU A 152 7.13 13.67 -0.92
N GLU A 153 6.06 14.33 -1.36
CA GLU A 153 4.86 13.66 -1.86
C GLU A 153 5.14 12.79 -3.09
N GLY A 154 5.88 13.34 -4.05
CA GLY A 154 6.30 12.61 -5.24
C GLY A 154 7.21 11.43 -4.92
N GLY A 155 8.17 11.62 -3.99
CA GLY A 155 9.07 10.56 -3.54
C GLY A 155 8.32 9.41 -2.87
N ALA A 156 7.38 9.72 -1.98
CA ALA A 156 6.54 8.70 -1.34
C ALA A 156 5.69 7.96 -2.38
N ARG A 157 5.01 8.67 -3.27
CA ARG A 157 4.22 8.06 -4.34
C ARG A 157 5.07 7.18 -5.25
N TYR A 158 6.27 7.61 -5.62
CA TYR A 158 7.18 6.79 -6.46
C TYR A 158 7.65 5.53 -5.73
N LEU A 159 8.02 5.64 -4.45
CA LEU A 159 8.38 4.44 -3.66
C LEU A 159 7.21 3.46 -3.55
N ARG A 160 6.00 3.96 -3.36
CA ARG A 160 4.79 3.12 -3.33
C ARG A 160 4.55 2.42 -4.67
N MET A 161 4.69 3.12 -5.79
CA MET A 161 4.61 2.51 -7.12
C MET A 161 5.63 1.37 -7.30
N MET A 162 6.85 1.54 -6.78
CA MET A 162 7.86 0.47 -6.82
C MET A 162 7.46 -0.71 -5.95
N TYR A 163 6.89 -0.46 -4.77
CA TYR A 163 6.38 -1.53 -3.92
C TYR A 163 5.20 -2.28 -4.57
N ASP A 164 4.26 -1.56 -5.15
CA ASP A 164 3.11 -2.19 -5.85
C ASP A 164 3.56 -3.07 -7.02
N LYS A 165 4.66 -2.69 -7.66
CA LYS A 165 5.23 -3.46 -8.78
C LYS A 165 5.97 -4.71 -8.33
N PHE A 166 6.74 -4.65 -7.24
CA PHE A 166 7.65 -5.72 -6.85
C PHE A 166 7.20 -6.52 -5.61
N GLY A 167 6.23 -6.02 -4.83
CA GLY A 167 5.69 -6.67 -3.64
C GLY A 167 6.64 -6.79 -2.45
N ASP A 168 7.84 -6.22 -2.53
CA ASP A 168 8.89 -6.30 -1.50
C ASP A 168 9.59 -4.96 -1.34
N TRP A 169 9.79 -4.51 -0.09
CA TRP A 169 10.47 -3.23 0.18
C TRP A 169 11.93 -3.21 -0.22
N LYS A 170 12.64 -4.34 -0.19
CA LYS A 170 14.04 -4.42 -0.66
C LYS A 170 14.12 -4.13 -2.14
N LEU A 171 13.23 -4.77 -2.92
CA LEU A 171 13.15 -4.56 -4.35
C LEU A 171 12.62 -3.17 -4.71
N ALA A 172 11.67 -2.64 -3.94
CA ALA A 172 11.16 -1.28 -4.11
C ALA A 172 12.25 -0.23 -3.90
N LEU A 173 13.08 -0.37 -2.86
CA LEU A 173 14.22 0.50 -2.61
C LEU A 173 15.29 0.38 -3.70
N ALA A 174 15.59 -0.84 -4.14
CA ALA A 174 16.52 -1.05 -5.25
C ALA A 174 16.02 -0.40 -6.54
N ALA A 175 14.70 -0.49 -6.81
CA ALA A 175 14.07 0.13 -7.96
C ALA A 175 14.00 1.66 -7.85
N TYR A 176 13.83 2.18 -6.65
CA TYR A 176 13.90 3.62 -6.41
C TYR A 176 15.28 4.18 -6.78
N ASN A 177 16.35 3.52 -6.34
CA ASN A 177 17.74 3.96 -6.56
C ASN A 177 18.25 3.66 -7.98
N ALA A 178 18.09 2.42 -8.47
CA ALA A 178 18.67 1.97 -9.74
C ALA A 178 17.70 2.05 -10.93
N GLY A 179 16.41 2.30 -10.67
CA GLY A 179 15.34 2.21 -11.66
C GLY A 179 14.70 0.82 -11.76
N PRO A 180 13.38 0.73 -12.00
CA PRO A 180 12.64 -0.53 -12.03
C PRO A 180 13.13 -1.49 -13.13
N GLY A 181 13.51 -0.98 -14.30
CA GLY A 181 14.02 -1.81 -15.38
C GLY A 181 15.29 -2.57 -15.03
N LYS A 182 16.14 -2.03 -14.14
CA LYS A 182 17.34 -2.74 -13.68
C LYS A 182 16.99 -3.87 -12.72
N VAL A 183 16.01 -3.67 -11.85
CA VAL A 183 15.52 -4.73 -10.95
C VAL A 183 14.88 -5.86 -11.75
N GLU A 184 14.10 -5.54 -12.79
CA GLU A 184 13.51 -6.53 -13.71
C GLU A 184 14.59 -7.29 -14.48
N GLN A 185 15.55 -6.58 -15.07
CA GLN A 185 16.64 -7.16 -15.85
C GLN A 185 17.44 -8.18 -15.05
N HIS A 186 17.64 -7.93 -13.74
CA HIS A 186 18.42 -8.81 -12.88
C HIS A 186 17.57 -9.81 -12.08
N GLY A 187 16.23 -9.75 -12.20
CA GLY A 187 15.32 -10.58 -11.40
C GLY A 187 15.46 -10.37 -9.89
N GLY A 188 15.96 -9.20 -9.45
CA GLY A 188 16.26 -8.92 -8.06
C GLY A 188 17.08 -7.63 -7.89
N ILE A 189 17.72 -7.47 -6.73
CA ILE A 189 18.60 -6.32 -6.48
C ILE A 189 19.80 -6.38 -7.46
N PRO A 190 20.01 -5.33 -8.29
CA PRO A 190 21.12 -5.32 -9.22
C PRO A 190 22.48 -5.44 -8.50
N PRO A 191 23.49 -6.06 -9.12
CA PRO A 191 24.83 -6.25 -8.52
C PRO A 191 25.65 -4.95 -8.52
N TYR A 192 25.03 -3.83 -8.26
CA TYR A 192 25.66 -2.53 -8.11
C TYR A 192 25.93 -2.26 -6.63
N ALA A 193 27.18 -2.04 -6.27
CA ALA A 193 27.58 -1.78 -4.88
C ALA A 193 26.81 -0.60 -4.26
N GLU A 194 26.55 0.46 -5.05
CA GLU A 194 25.72 1.60 -4.65
C GLU A 194 24.31 1.16 -4.22
N THR A 195 23.61 0.41 -5.09
CA THR A 195 22.23 -0.01 -4.84
C THR A 195 22.13 -1.02 -3.69
N GLN A 196 23.07 -1.98 -3.61
CA GLN A 196 23.12 -2.94 -2.51
C GLN A 196 23.34 -2.26 -1.16
N ASN A 197 24.27 -1.30 -1.11
CA ASN A 197 24.53 -0.49 0.09
C ASN A 197 23.33 0.40 0.45
N TYR A 198 22.68 1.01 -0.54
CA TYR A 198 21.49 1.82 -0.35
C TYR A 198 20.37 1.03 0.36
N VAL A 199 20.03 -0.15 -0.16
CA VAL A 199 19.03 -1.03 0.44
C VAL A 199 19.42 -1.46 1.84
N ARG A 200 20.70 -1.86 2.04
CA ARG A 200 21.22 -2.28 3.35
C ARG A 200 21.13 -1.17 4.39
N ILE A 201 21.56 0.04 4.05
CA ILE A 201 21.53 1.19 4.97
C ILE A 201 20.10 1.52 5.39
N ILE A 202 19.16 1.57 4.45
CA ILE A 202 17.79 1.95 4.75
C ILE A 202 17.08 0.87 5.57
N LEU A 203 17.31 -0.41 5.30
CA LEU A 203 16.70 -1.51 6.05
C LEU A 203 17.46 -1.89 7.31
N GLY A 204 18.62 -1.28 7.58
CA GLY A 204 19.38 -1.54 8.80
C GLY A 204 19.98 -2.94 8.87
N ALA A 205 20.11 -3.64 7.74
CA ALA A 205 20.84 -4.90 7.64
C ALA A 205 22.33 -4.61 7.49
N GLY A 206 22.98 -4.33 8.60
CA GLY A 206 24.41 -4.11 8.69
C GLY A 206 25.02 -5.06 9.69
#